data_dd776b89d29036de8090328ee9ee2115
#
_entry.id   dd776b89d29036de8090328ee9ee2115
#
_cell.length_a   1.000
_cell.length_b   1.000
_cell.length_c   1.000
_cell.angle_alpha   90.00
_cell.angle_beta   90.00
_cell.angle_gamma   90.00
#
_symmetry.space_group_name_H-M   'P 1'
#
loop_
_entity.id
_entity.type
_entity.pdbx_description
1 polymer ?
#
loop_
_entity_poly.entity_id
_entity_poly.type
_entity_poly.pdbx_seq_one_letter_code
_entity_poly.pdbx_strand_id
1 'polypeptide(L)'
;MLRSVTSKGFDFLRRQHRAFKVNIYRNLISKFSIGLTQQYQSIYVSALGAGAVELGYVSSVGGVASTLLTVPVGWLADRYGIRKMLITGLGVMLMSFLAFGLAQSWQVGGLGMGLFTMGFSFAMVVCPMICGHTLRNEERVTGMQLCDTVTALPRLVAPVVAAYLITSFGGMNAGGMRPLFWISAAGMLVALVIVYLWLPNPIEPSRKGGSIIQGFGSVFREGTMVARWLVYTMISTVPMYLAFYIPYYAKEIKGADPYVIGLMDSAYWASSVFLALPVGVLADRYGRKRMVALLTPFYCLALVLLVVSPNDAVLIVAGLLNGFFMLGAITQAAIGLELVPREMLGSWNGLNSLSRGLVSIAAPVIGGFVWASLGPEYVFYFLIATQVVKLGILWTIPSSVTRG
;
A
#
# COMPACT_ATOMS: atom_id res chain seq x y z
N MET A 1 23.30 14.51 -17.70
CA MET A 1 23.09 13.91 -16.37
C MET A 1 22.09 12.74 -16.41
N LEU A 2 20.86 12.89 -16.94
CA LEU A 2 19.88 11.81 -17.05
C LEU A 2 20.37 10.57 -17.84
N ARG A 3 21.03 10.74 -18.99
CA ARG A 3 21.59 9.63 -19.78
C ARG A 3 22.67 8.81 -19.03
N SER A 4 23.47 9.44 -18.18
CA SER A 4 24.50 8.74 -17.39
C SER A 4 23.89 7.99 -16.20
N VAL A 5 22.77 8.45 -15.64
CA VAL A 5 22.05 7.78 -14.55
C VAL A 5 21.30 6.56 -15.10
N THR A 6 20.65 6.68 -16.26
CA THR A 6 19.96 5.56 -16.90
C THR A 6 20.91 4.47 -17.37
N SER A 7 22.07 4.81 -17.94
CA SER A 7 23.08 3.80 -18.35
C SER A 7 23.65 3.06 -17.14
N LYS A 8 24.01 3.77 -16.06
CA LYS A 8 24.50 3.15 -14.83
C LYS A 8 23.44 2.25 -14.17
N GLY A 9 22.16 2.64 -14.20
CA GLY A 9 21.06 1.82 -13.71
C GLY A 9 20.86 0.55 -14.52
N PHE A 10 20.99 0.61 -15.85
CA PHE A 10 20.88 -0.54 -16.74
C PHE A 10 22.06 -1.49 -16.59
N ASP A 11 23.27 -0.96 -16.46
CA ASP A 11 24.47 -1.75 -16.18
C ASP A 11 24.42 -2.42 -14.80
N PHE A 12 23.87 -1.72 -13.80
CA PHE A 12 23.61 -2.28 -12.48
C PHE A 12 22.66 -3.48 -12.58
N LEU A 13 21.50 -3.33 -13.22
CA LEU A 13 20.53 -4.41 -13.40
C LEU A 13 21.10 -5.61 -14.15
N ARG A 14 21.94 -5.37 -15.16
CA ARG A 14 22.56 -6.43 -15.95
C ARG A 14 23.48 -7.32 -15.13
N ARG A 15 24.19 -6.76 -14.14
CA ARG A 15 25.15 -7.47 -13.27
C ARG A 15 24.47 -8.23 -12.12
N GLN A 16 23.21 -7.92 -11.79
CA GLN A 16 22.55 -8.49 -10.62
C GLN A 16 22.19 -9.98 -10.78
N HIS A 17 22.03 -10.64 -9.62
CA HIS A 17 21.65 -12.04 -9.52
C HIS A 17 20.31 -12.34 -10.23
N ARG A 18 20.22 -13.54 -10.84
CA ARG A 18 19.02 -13.98 -11.57
C ARG A 18 17.71 -13.79 -10.75
N ALA A 19 17.74 -14.13 -9.45
CA ALA A 19 16.57 -13.99 -8.60
C ALA A 19 16.08 -12.53 -8.45
N PHE A 20 16.99 -11.54 -8.41
CA PHE A 20 16.65 -10.13 -8.39
C PHE A 20 15.95 -9.69 -9.68
N LYS A 21 16.48 -10.10 -10.84
CA LYS A 21 15.87 -9.81 -12.16
C LYS A 21 14.47 -10.41 -12.27
N VAL A 22 14.31 -11.67 -11.89
CA VAL A 22 13.01 -12.35 -11.87
C VAL A 22 12.03 -11.62 -10.97
N ASN A 23 12.46 -11.15 -9.80
CA ASN A 23 11.63 -10.36 -8.89
C ASN A 23 11.18 -9.03 -9.50
N ILE A 24 12.04 -8.34 -10.28
CA ILE A 24 11.65 -7.11 -11.00
C ILE A 24 10.59 -7.42 -12.06
N TYR A 25 10.82 -8.38 -12.94
CA TYR A 25 9.86 -8.73 -14.00
C TYR A 25 8.51 -9.14 -13.43
N ARG A 26 8.51 -9.99 -12.41
CA ARG A 26 7.29 -10.38 -11.71
C ARG A 26 6.58 -9.16 -11.10
N ASN A 27 7.33 -8.26 -10.43
CA ASN A 27 6.78 -7.06 -9.82
C ASN A 27 6.17 -6.10 -10.85
N LEU A 28 6.79 -5.92 -12.02
CA LEU A 28 6.24 -5.10 -13.11
C LEU A 28 4.85 -5.59 -13.51
N ILE A 29 4.70 -6.89 -13.75
CA ILE A 29 3.43 -7.50 -14.17
C ILE A 29 2.41 -7.44 -13.01
N SER A 30 2.81 -7.81 -11.80
CA SER A 30 1.89 -7.80 -10.65
C SER A 30 1.42 -6.38 -10.31
N LYS A 31 2.32 -5.39 -10.31
CA LYS A 31 1.96 -3.99 -10.03
C LYS A 31 1.11 -3.38 -11.14
N PHE A 32 1.28 -3.80 -12.41
CA PHE A 32 0.38 -3.44 -13.49
C PHE A 32 -1.02 -4.01 -13.28
N SER A 33 -1.12 -5.33 -13.01
CA SER A 33 -2.40 -6.01 -12.74
C SER A 33 -3.14 -5.40 -11.54
N ILE A 34 -2.41 -5.07 -10.47
CA ILE A 34 -2.97 -4.36 -9.30
C ILE A 34 -3.44 -2.96 -9.69
N GLY A 35 -2.62 -2.20 -10.43
CA GLY A 35 -2.94 -0.84 -10.87
C GLY A 35 -4.15 -0.77 -11.79
N LEU A 36 -4.47 -1.82 -12.57
CA LEU A 36 -5.70 -1.89 -13.36
C LEU A 36 -6.96 -1.91 -12.49
N THR A 37 -6.91 -2.51 -11.32
CA THR A 37 -8.12 -2.87 -10.57
C THR A 37 -8.27 -2.17 -9.23
N GLN A 38 -7.19 -1.77 -8.58
CA GLN A 38 -7.19 -1.36 -7.17
C GLN A 38 -8.19 -0.23 -6.87
N GLN A 39 -8.22 0.81 -7.67
CA GLN A 39 -9.14 1.96 -7.51
C GLN A 39 -10.59 1.65 -7.88
N TYR A 40 -10.82 0.60 -8.68
CA TYR A 40 -12.17 0.21 -9.11
C TYR A 40 -12.78 -0.89 -8.24
N GLN A 41 -12.04 -1.49 -7.30
CA GLN A 41 -12.55 -2.59 -6.45
C GLN A 41 -13.78 -2.18 -5.63
N SER A 42 -13.72 -1.04 -4.93
CA SER A 42 -14.85 -0.55 -4.14
C SER A 42 -16.04 -0.19 -5.01
N ILE A 43 -15.80 0.43 -6.16
CA ILE A 43 -16.83 0.78 -7.14
C ILE A 43 -17.48 -0.50 -7.73
N TYR A 44 -16.68 -1.53 -8.00
CA TYR A 44 -17.17 -2.79 -8.52
C TYR A 44 -18.04 -3.53 -7.50
N VAL A 45 -17.60 -3.61 -6.25
CA VAL A 45 -18.37 -4.25 -5.18
C VAL A 45 -19.67 -3.46 -4.91
N SER A 46 -19.64 -2.13 -5.01
CA SER A 46 -20.85 -1.31 -4.95
C SER A 46 -21.78 -1.57 -6.13
N ALA A 47 -21.26 -1.68 -7.35
CA ALA A 47 -22.07 -2.04 -8.53
C ALA A 47 -22.71 -3.43 -8.45
N LEU A 48 -22.23 -4.29 -7.55
CA LEU A 48 -22.82 -5.60 -7.19
C LEU A 48 -23.84 -5.50 -6.04
N GLY A 49 -24.14 -4.29 -5.54
CA GLY A 49 -25.17 -4.02 -4.55
C GLY A 49 -24.68 -3.75 -3.12
N ALA A 50 -23.37 -3.56 -2.90
CA ALA A 50 -22.85 -3.16 -1.59
C ALA A 50 -23.03 -1.65 -1.36
N GLY A 51 -23.47 -1.26 -0.18
CA GLY A 51 -23.39 0.11 0.29
C GLY A 51 -22.05 0.40 1.00
N ALA A 52 -21.93 1.62 1.53
CA ALA A 52 -20.72 2.05 2.22
C ALA A 52 -20.41 1.25 3.50
N VAL A 53 -21.45 0.80 4.20
CA VAL A 53 -21.32 -0.01 5.43
C VAL A 53 -20.80 -1.40 5.09
N GLU A 54 -21.35 -2.05 4.06
CA GLU A 54 -20.92 -3.35 3.59
C GLU A 54 -19.47 -3.30 3.10
N LEU A 55 -19.08 -2.25 2.38
CA LEU A 55 -17.68 -2.01 1.98
C LEU A 55 -16.76 -1.92 3.21
N GLY A 56 -17.20 -1.23 4.25
CA GLY A 56 -16.51 -1.15 5.53
C GLY A 56 -16.31 -2.52 6.18
N TYR A 57 -17.37 -3.33 6.27
CA TYR A 57 -17.29 -4.69 6.82
C TYR A 57 -16.36 -5.60 6.03
N VAL A 58 -16.49 -5.60 4.70
CA VAL A 58 -15.63 -6.41 3.82
C VAL A 58 -14.16 -6.05 3.99
N SER A 59 -13.84 -4.75 4.01
CA SER A 59 -12.47 -4.27 4.22
C SER A 59 -11.95 -4.65 5.59
N SER A 60 -12.79 -4.59 6.62
CA SER A 60 -12.46 -4.98 7.99
C SER A 60 -12.16 -6.47 8.12
N VAL A 61 -12.97 -7.34 7.51
CA VAL A 61 -12.72 -8.81 7.47
C VAL A 61 -11.39 -9.09 6.77
N GLY A 62 -11.09 -8.41 5.66
CA GLY A 62 -9.80 -8.45 5.01
C GLY A 62 -8.66 -8.00 5.93
N GLY A 63 -8.89 -6.97 6.73
CA GLY A 63 -7.98 -6.46 7.76
C GLY A 63 -7.67 -7.51 8.85
N VAL A 64 -8.69 -8.21 9.36
CA VAL A 64 -8.51 -9.33 10.32
C VAL A 64 -7.63 -10.41 9.73
N ALA A 65 -7.97 -10.89 8.52
CA ALA A 65 -7.22 -11.95 7.85
C ALA A 65 -5.77 -11.54 7.58
N SER A 66 -5.55 -10.31 7.09
CA SER A 66 -4.23 -9.75 6.85
C SER A 66 -3.41 -9.65 8.14
N THR A 67 -3.99 -9.16 9.23
CA THR A 67 -3.31 -8.99 10.52
C THR A 67 -2.89 -10.32 11.11
N LEU A 68 -3.77 -11.31 11.08
CA LEU A 68 -3.47 -12.66 11.56
C LEU A 68 -2.37 -13.34 10.74
N LEU A 69 -2.25 -13.02 9.44
CA LEU A 69 -1.26 -13.64 8.55
C LEU A 69 0.09 -12.90 8.53
N THR A 70 0.12 -11.59 8.74
CA THR A 70 1.36 -10.82 8.60
C THR A 70 2.48 -11.31 9.52
N VAL A 71 2.15 -11.66 10.76
CA VAL A 71 3.13 -12.17 11.73
C VAL A 71 3.60 -13.59 11.35
N PRO A 72 2.72 -14.56 11.06
CA PRO A 72 3.14 -15.89 10.65
C PRO A 72 3.88 -15.94 9.32
N VAL A 73 3.55 -15.05 8.36
CA VAL A 73 4.16 -15.08 7.02
C VAL A 73 5.67 -14.92 7.06
N GLY A 74 6.20 -14.02 7.89
CA GLY A 74 7.65 -13.86 8.07
C GLY A 74 8.29 -15.15 8.60
N TRP A 75 7.73 -15.73 9.68
CA TRP A 75 8.19 -16.99 10.25
C TRP A 75 8.05 -18.18 9.28
N LEU A 76 6.96 -18.24 8.53
CA LEU A 76 6.74 -19.24 7.50
C LEU A 76 7.74 -19.10 6.35
N ALA A 77 8.10 -17.86 5.96
CA ALA A 77 9.10 -17.60 4.94
C ALA A 77 10.49 -18.11 5.34
N ASP A 78 10.86 -17.91 6.62
CA ASP A 78 12.11 -18.43 7.18
C ASP A 78 12.11 -19.97 7.23
N ARG A 79 10.95 -20.59 7.53
CA ARG A 79 10.83 -22.04 7.69
C ARG A 79 10.64 -22.82 6.39
N TYR A 80 9.82 -22.30 5.48
CA TYR A 80 9.44 -22.98 4.24
C TYR A 80 10.12 -22.44 3.00
N GLY A 81 10.85 -21.33 3.16
CA GLY A 81 11.59 -20.65 2.09
C GLY A 81 10.77 -19.58 1.38
N ILE A 82 11.45 -18.52 0.99
CA ILE A 82 10.90 -17.30 0.39
C ILE A 82 10.13 -17.60 -0.91
N ARG A 83 10.64 -18.52 -1.75
CA ARG A 83 10.02 -18.89 -3.02
C ARG A 83 8.61 -19.46 -2.82
N LYS A 84 8.43 -20.39 -1.85
CA LYS A 84 7.11 -20.98 -1.57
C LYS A 84 6.13 -19.95 -1.06
N MET A 85 6.56 -19.06 -0.17
CA MET A 85 5.71 -17.98 0.36
C MET A 85 5.30 -16.99 -0.72
N LEU A 86 6.21 -16.68 -1.66
CA LEU A 86 5.89 -15.82 -2.79
C LEU A 86 4.85 -16.46 -3.72
N ILE A 87 5.01 -17.75 -4.03
CA ILE A 87 4.03 -18.50 -4.84
C ILE A 87 2.66 -18.53 -4.14
N THR A 88 2.63 -18.78 -2.84
CA THR A 88 1.38 -18.75 -2.05
C THR A 88 0.72 -17.36 -2.12
N GLY A 89 1.47 -16.28 -1.90
CA GLY A 89 0.93 -14.92 -1.95
C GLY A 89 0.39 -14.55 -3.34
N LEU A 90 1.11 -14.89 -4.41
CA LEU A 90 0.64 -14.68 -5.79
C LEU A 90 -0.57 -15.55 -6.12
N GLY A 91 -0.61 -16.78 -5.60
CA GLY A 91 -1.77 -17.68 -5.73
C GLY A 91 -3.03 -17.12 -5.06
N VAL A 92 -2.90 -16.60 -3.83
CA VAL A 92 -4.01 -15.94 -3.12
C VAL A 92 -4.47 -14.70 -3.89
N MET A 93 -3.56 -13.92 -4.45
CA MET A 93 -3.89 -12.75 -5.29
C MET A 93 -4.59 -13.15 -6.59
N LEU A 94 -4.15 -14.23 -7.23
CA LEU A 94 -4.83 -14.80 -8.39
C LEU A 94 -6.27 -15.23 -8.03
N MET A 95 -6.45 -15.94 -6.93
CA MET A 95 -7.78 -16.32 -6.44
C MET A 95 -8.66 -15.10 -6.15
N SER A 96 -8.10 -14.02 -5.65
CA SER A 96 -8.81 -12.75 -5.49
C SER A 96 -9.36 -12.22 -6.81
N PHE A 97 -8.53 -12.12 -7.85
CA PHE A 97 -8.98 -11.62 -9.16
C PHE A 97 -9.99 -12.57 -9.82
N LEU A 98 -9.84 -13.88 -9.63
CA LEU A 98 -10.85 -14.85 -10.08
C LEU A 98 -12.17 -14.69 -9.33
N ALA A 99 -12.13 -14.46 -8.01
CA ALA A 99 -13.32 -14.19 -7.22
C ALA A 99 -14.05 -12.92 -7.71
N PHE A 100 -13.33 -11.84 -8.00
CA PHE A 100 -13.91 -10.65 -8.62
C PHE A 100 -14.49 -10.93 -10.01
N GLY A 101 -13.76 -11.64 -10.87
CA GLY A 101 -14.22 -11.99 -12.22
C GLY A 101 -15.48 -12.84 -12.25
N LEU A 102 -15.67 -13.72 -11.26
CA LEU A 102 -16.82 -14.59 -11.09
C LEU A 102 -17.94 -13.98 -10.25
N ALA A 103 -17.71 -12.82 -9.62
CA ALA A 103 -18.66 -12.25 -8.68
C ALA A 103 -20.00 -11.87 -9.37
N GLN A 104 -21.09 -12.39 -8.81
CA GLN A 104 -22.47 -12.03 -9.16
C GLN A 104 -23.19 -11.30 -8.03
N SER A 105 -22.59 -11.27 -6.85
CA SER A 105 -23.09 -10.58 -5.66
C SER A 105 -21.96 -9.87 -4.94
N TRP A 106 -22.29 -8.87 -4.14
CA TRP A 106 -21.31 -8.11 -3.38
C TRP A 106 -20.53 -8.96 -2.36
N GLN A 107 -21.12 -10.05 -1.85
CA GLN A 107 -20.45 -10.96 -0.91
C GLN A 107 -19.25 -11.66 -1.58
N VAL A 108 -19.40 -12.13 -2.82
CA VAL A 108 -18.31 -12.75 -3.58
C VAL A 108 -17.27 -11.70 -3.97
N GLY A 109 -17.70 -10.49 -4.35
CA GLY A 109 -16.79 -9.35 -4.56
C GLY A 109 -16.03 -8.98 -3.28
N GLY A 110 -16.71 -9.02 -2.13
CA GLY A 110 -16.11 -8.83 -0.82
C GLY A 110 -15.07 -9.89 -0.46
N LEU A 111 -15.34 -11.16 -0.76
CA LEU A 111 -14.34 -12.22 -0.64
C LEU A 111 -13.11 -11.92 -1.50
N GLY A 112 -13.31 -11.41 -2.72
CA GLY A 112 -12.23 -10.92 -3.58
C GLY A 112 -11.38 -9.84 -2.91
N MET A 113 -11.98 -8.81 -2.28
CA MET A 113 -11.26 -7.77 -1.52
C MET A 113 -10.47 -8.35 -0.35
N GLY A 114 -11.06 -9.26 0.41
CA GLY A 114 -10.40 -9.93 1.52
C GLY A 114 -9.17 -10.72 1.07
N LEU A 115 -9.31 -11.54 0.03
CA LEU A 115 -8.21 -12.30 -0.57
C LEU A 115 -7.13 -11.37 -1.16
N PHE A 116 -7.53 -10.22 -1.75
CA PHE A 116 -6.58 -9.22 -2.24
C PHE A 116 -5.70 -8.69 -1.11
N THR A 117 -6.31 -8.29 -0.01
CA THR A 117 -5.61 -7.76 1.17
C THR A 117 -4.65 -8.80 1.76
N MET A 118 -5.06 -10.08 1.82
CA MET A 118 -4.21 -11.20 2.24
C MET A 118 -3.02 -11.37 1.30
N GLY A 119 -3.24 -11.51 -0.01
CA GLY A 119 -2.19 -11.70 -1.00
C GLY A 119 -1.20 -10.53 -1.04
N PHE A 120 -1.71 -9.30 -0.90
CA PHE A 120 -0.89 -8.09 -0.81
C PHE A 120 0.03 -8.09 0.42
N SER A 121 -0.46 -8.58 1.57
CA SER A 121 0.34 -8.72 2.78
C SER A 121 1.51 -9.69 2.61
N PHE A 122 1.32 -10.81 1.93
CA PHE A 122 2.43 -11.71 1.57
C PHE A 122 3.48 -11.00 0.71
N ALA A 123 3.07 -10.26 -0.30
CA ALA A 123 3.98 -9.55 -1.19
C ALA A 123 4.81 -8.48 -0.43
N MET A 124 4.18 -7.77 0.51
CA MET A 124 4.84 -6.75 1.34
C MET A 124 5.94 -7.31 2.24
N VAL A 125 5.76 -8.54 2.77
CA VAL A 125 6.77 -9.19 3.62
C VAL A 125 7.87 -9.84 2.77
N VAL A 126 7.50 -10.56 1.72
CA VAL A 126 8.42 -11.44 0.97
C VAL A 126 9.31 -10.65 -0.01
N CYS A 127 8.79 -9.58 -0.62
CA CYS A 127 9.54 -8.83 -1.63
C CYS A 127 10.84 -8.18 -1.09
N PRO A 128 10.84 -7.48 0.06
CA PRO A 128 12.06 -6.98 0.68
C PRO A 128 13.05 -8.08 1.07
N MET A 129 12.56 -9.26 1.49
CA MET A 129 13.42 -10.40 1.82
C MET A 129 14.22 -10.88 0.60
N ILE A 130 13.60 -10.96 -0.59
CA ILE A 130 14.31 -11.33 -1.83
C ILE A 130 15.45 -10.33 -2.10
N CYS A 131 15.14 -9.02 -2.04
CA CYS A 131 16.14 -7.98 -2.26
C CYS A 131 17.26 -8.05 -1.21
N GLY A 132 16.91 -8.26 0.07
CA GLY A 132 17.87 -8.36 1.17
C GLY A 132 18.87 -9.50 1.01
N HIS A 133 18.46 -10.62 0.41
CA HIS A 133 19.32 -11.80 0.22
C HIS A 133 20.04 -11.87 -1.13
N THR A 134 19.57 -11.14 -2.12
CA THR A 134 20.16 -11.19 -3.47
C THR A 134 21.10 -10.03 -3.77
N LEU A 135 21.03 -8.94 -3.01
CA LEU A 135 21.85 -7.76 -3.18
C LEU A 135 23.02 -7.75 -2.18
N ARG A 136 24.21 -7.29 -2.63
CA ARG A 136 25.35 -7.03 -1.75
C ARG A 136 25.02 -5.95 -0.73
N ASN A 137 25.62 -5.99 0.45
CA ASN A 137 25.34 -5.04 1.51
C ASN A 137 25.54 -3.58 1.07
N GLU A 138 26.60 -3.30 0.29
CA GLU A 138 26.93 -1.97 -0.20
C GLU A 138 25.91 -1.45 -1.24
N GLU A 139 25.28 -2.36 -1.99
CA GLU A 139 24.34 -2.04 -3.07
C GLU A 139 22.88 -2.23 -2.69
N ARG A 140 22.61 -2.72 -1.46
CA ARG A 140 21.25 -3.14 -1.04
C ARG A 140 20.24 -2.00 -1.09
N VAL A 141 20.58 -0.84 -0.54
CA VAL A 141 19.66 0.32 -0.51
C VAL A 141 19.41 0.81 -1.93
N THR A 142 20.45 0.99 -2.73
CA THR A 142 20.33 1.43 -4.14
C THR A 142 19.51 0.43 -4.97
N GLY A 143 19.77 -0.87 -4.80
CA GLY A 143 19.04 -1.91 -5.53
C GLY A 143 17.57 -2.01 -5.14
N MET A 144 17.23 -1.86 -3.85
CA MET A 144 15.84 -1.82 -3.38
C MET A 144 15.11 -0.60 -3.94
N GLN A 145 15.72 0.58 -3.87
CA GLN A 145 15.14 1.82 -4.42
C GLN A 145 14.93 1.72 -5.94
N LEU A 146 15.91 1.17 -6.65
CA LEU A 146 15.79 0.97 -8.10
C LEU A 146 14.64 -0.02 -8.42
N CYS A 147 14.54 -1.12 -7.67
CA CYS A 147 13.44 -2.08 -7.82
C CYS A 147 12.10 -1.40 -7.60
N ASP A 148 11.94 -0.62 -6.53
CA ASP A 148 10.67 0.05 -6.22
C ASP A 148 10.33 1.12 -7.26
N THR A 149 11.29 1.93 -7.70
CA THR A 149 11.08 2.98 -8.70
C THR A 149 10.68 2.38 -10.06
N VAL A 150 11.45 1.41 -10.56
CA VAL A 150 11.17 0.78 -11.87
C VAL A 150 9.83 0.07 -11.85
N THR A 151 9.54 -0.64 -10.77
CA THR A 151 8.28 -1.40 -10.67
C THR A 151 7.07 -0.54 -10.28
N ALA A 152 7.25 0.73 -9.94
CA ALA A 152 6.15 1.68 -9.75
C ALA A 152 5.66 2.29 -11.08
N LEU A 153 6.49 2.30 -12.14
CA LEU A 153 6.11 2.88 -13.43
C LEU A 153 4.80 2.31 -14.02
N PRO A 154 4.53 0.99 -13.99
CA PRO A 154 3.26 0.45 -14.44
C PRO A 154 2.03 1.05 -13.74
N ARG A 155 2.15 1.46 -12.48
CA ARG A 155 1.06 2.09 -11.73
C ARG A 155 0.70 3.50 -12.21
N LEU A 156 1.58 4.16 -12.97
CA LEU A 156 1.27 5.45 -13.60
C LEU A 156 0.34 5.29 -14.80
N VAL A 157 0.45 4.17 -15.51
CA VAL A 157 -0.25 3.94 -16.78
C VAL A 157 -1.47 3.05 -16.61
N ALA A 158 -1.38 2.05 -15.73
CA ALA A 158 -2.43 1.05 -15.55
C ALA A 158 -3.83 1.63 -15.25
N PRO A 159 -4.00 2.68 -14.40
CA PRO A 159 -5.32 3.24 -14.14
C PRO A 159 -5.98 3.87 -15.36
N VAL A 160 -5.20 4.51 -16.25
CA VAL A 160 -5.70 5.10 -17.50
C VAL A 160 -6.06 3.99 -18.48
N VAL A 161 -5.26 2.94 -18.58
CA VAL A 161 -5.59 1.75 -19.40
C VAL A 161 -6.88 1.09 -18.87
N ALA A 162 -7.04 1.00 -17.55
CA ALA A 162 -8.28 0.49 -16.96
C ALA A 162 -9.49 1.34 -17.33
N ALA A 163 -9.37 2.69 -17.28
CA ALA A 163 -10.43 3.59 -17.69
C ALA A 163 -10.85 3.37 -19.15
N TYR A 164 -9.87 3.25 -20.05
CA TYR A 164 -10.13 2.93 -21.45
C TYR A 164 -10.88 1.61 -21.62
N LEU A 165 -10.44 0.56 -20.94
CA LEU A 165 -11.10 -0.75 -20.99
C LEU A 165 -12.53 -0.68 -20.44
N ILE A 166 -12.74 -0.05 -19.27
CA ILE A 166 -14.07 0.11 -18.67
C ILE A 166 -15.02 0.81 -19.65
N THR A 167 -14.57 1.91 -20.26
CA THR A 167 -15.37 2.66 -21.22
C THR A 167 -15.70 1.81 -22.46
N SER A 168 -14.74 1.03 -22.94
CA SER A 168 -14.92 0.15 -24.11
C SER A 168 -15.86 -1.02 -23.85
N PHE A 169 -15.95 -1.48 -22.59
CA PHE A 169 -16.80 -2.61 -22.19
C PHE A 169 -18.15 -2.19 -21.57
N GLY A 170 -18.54 -0.93 -21.68
CA GLY A 170 -19.88 -0.47 -21.29
C GLY A 170 -19.97 0.33 -20.00
N GLY A 171 -18.85 0.87 -19.51
CA GLY A 171 -18.82 1.82 -18.39
C GLY A 171 -18.68 1.20 -17.00
N MET A 172 -18.85 2.05 -15.96
CA MET A 172 -18.64 1.67 -14.56
C MET A 172 -19.84 0.89 -13.98
N ASN A 173 -20.19 -0.21 -14.59
CA ASN A 173 -21.14 -1.19 -14.09
C ASN A 173 -20.42 -2.54 -13.89
N ALA A 174 -21.09 -3.50 -13.25
CA ALA A 174 -20.50 -4.80 -12.98
C ALA A 174 -20.01 -5.52 -14.24
N GLY A 175 -20.74 -5.41 -15.37
CA GLY A 175 -20.37 -6.00 -16.66
C GLY A 175 -19.13 -5.34 -17.26
N GLY A 176 -19.10 -4.01 -17.31
CA GLY A 176 -18.01 -3.24 -17.93
C GLY A 176 -16.69 -3.31 -17.16
N MET A 177 -16.74 -3.46 -15.84
CA MET A 177 -15.53 -3.59 -15.02
C MET A 177 -15.00 -5.03 -14.90
N ARG A 178 -15.83 -6.05 -15.11
CA ARG A 178 -15.46 -7.47 -14.97
C ARG A 178 -14.26 -7.89 -15.83
N PRO A 179 -14.10 -7.45 -17.10
CA PRO A 179 -12.94 -7.77 -17.92
C PRO A 179 -11.60 -7.36 -17.31
N LEU A 180 -11.54 -6.26 -16.50
CA LEU A 180 -10.32 -5.85 -15.82
C LEU A 180 -9.80 -6.94 -14.88
N PHE A 181 -10.70 -7.57 -14.13
CA PHE A 181 -10.33 -8.62 -13.18
C PHE A 181 -9.84 -9.87 -13.88
N TRP A 182 -10.41 -10.23 -15.05
CA TRP A 182 -9.92 -11.34 -15.88
C TRP A 182 -8.52 -11.03 -16.46
N ILE A 183 -8.29 -9.82 -16.97
CA ILE A 183 -6.97 -9.39 -17.46
C ILE A 183 -5.95 -9.40 -16.31
N SER A 184 -6.34 -8.92 -15.13
CA SER A 184 -5.48 -8.91 -13.95
C SER A 184 -5.20 -10.33 -13.44
N ALA A 185 -6.17 -11.24 -13.51
CA ALA A 185 -5.98 -12.66 -13.21
C ALA A 185 -4.96 -13.30 -14.16
N ALA A 186 -5.08 -13.04 -15.47
CA ALA A 186 -4.13 -13.52 -16.46
C ALA A 186 -2.71 -12.98 -16.21
N GLY A 187 -2.58 -11.68 -15.94
CA GLY A 187 -1.30 -11.07 -15.56
C GLY A 187 -0.70 -11.67 -14.28
N MET A 188 -1.53 -11.92 -13.27
CA MET A 188 -1.08 -12.56 -12.02
C MET A 188 -0.68 -14.01 -12.23
N LEU A 189 -1.38 -14.75 -13.09
CA LEU A 189 -1.00 -16.10 -13.49
C LEU A 189 0.37 -16.10 -14.18
N VAL A 190 0.61 -15.17 -15.10
CA VAL A 190 1.93 -14.99 -15.75
C VAL A 190 3.00 -14.70 -14.71
N ALA A 191 2.74 -13.80 -13.77
CA ALA A 191 3.68 -13.49 -12.69
C ALA A 191 4.00 -14.72 -11.81
N LEU A 192 2.98 -15.54 -11.51
CA LEU A 192 3.12 -16.79 -10.76
C LEU A 192 3.96 -17.80 -11.54
N VAL A 193 3.71 -17.99 -12.84
CA VAL A 193 4.47 -18.88 -13.72
C VAL A 193 5.92 -18.44 -13.81
N ILE A 194 6.20 -17.13 -13.93
CA ILE A 194 7.57 -16.59 -13.94
C ILE A 194 8.31 -16.97 -12.64
N VAL A 195 7.66 -16.82 -11.49
CA VAL A 195 8.25 -17.19 -10.20
C VAL A 195 8.44 -18.71 -10.10
N TYR A 196 7.45 -19.48 -10.53
CA TYR A 196 7.50 -20.93 -10.47
C TYR A 196 8.62 -21.52 -11.34
N LEU A 197 8.84 -21.00 -12.55
CA LEU A 197 9.82 -21.53 -13.47
C LEU A 197 11.24 -20.95 -13.27
N TRP A 198 11.33 -19.66 -12.95
CA TRP A 198 12.59 -18.93 -13.05
C TRP A 198 13.17 -18.40 -11.73
N LEU A 199 12.40 -18.37 -10.63
CA LEU A 199 12.96 -17.96 -9.36
C LEU A 199 13.70 -19.14 -8.72
N PRO A 200 15.05 -19.08 -8.61
CA PRO A 200 15.80 -20.08 -7.87
C PRO A 200 15.41 -19.99 -6.39
N ASN A 201 15.59 -21.07 -5.63
CA ASN A 201 15.47 -21.00 -4.17
C ASN A 201 16.67 -20.18 -3.65
N PRO A 202 16.45 -18.93 -3.22
CA PRO A 202 17.58 -18.06 -2.89
C PRO A 202 18.19 -18.36 -1.53
N ILE A 203 17.55 -19.21 -0.70
CA ILE A 203 17.95 -19.39 0.69
C ILE A 203 17.57 -20.77 1.18
N GLU A 204 18.52 -21.42 1.85
CA GLU A 204 18.21 -22.56 2.71
C GLU A 204 17.41 -22.04 3.94
N PRO A 205 16.33 -22.75 4.32
CA PRO A 205 15.51 -22.36 5.45
C PRO A 205 16.35 -22.25 6.71
N SER A 206 16.37 -21.09 7.36
CA SER A 206 17.06 -20.90 8.64
C SER A 206 16.20 -21.47 9.78
N ARG A 207 16.74 -22.42 10.52
CA ARG A 207 16.08 -23.03 11.70
C ARG A 207 16.10 -22.16 12.96
N LYS A 208 16.66 -20.96 12.92
CA LYS A 208 16.77 -20.05 14.09
C LYS A 208 15.55 -19.11 14.17
N GLY A 209 14.41 -19.62 14.59
CA GLY A 209 13.24 -18.83 14.96
C GLY A 209 13.18 -18.61 16.46
N GLY A 210 13.54 -17.43 16.95
CA GLY A 210 13.24 -17.02 18.32
C GLY A 210 11.74 -16.81 18.54
N SER A 211 11.24 -16.90 19.77
CA SER A 211 9.84 -16.64 20.11
C SER A 211 9.52 -15.15 19.92
N ILE A 212 8.60 -14.86 18.99
CA ILE A 212 8.16 -13.50 18.64
C ILE A 212 7.53 -12.79 19.86
N ILE A 213 6.83 -13.55 20.71
CA ILE A 213 6.06 -13.01 21.86
C ILE A 213 6.96 -12.49 22.97
N GLN A 214 8.12 -13.11 23.19
CA GLN A 214 9.05 -12.70 24.26
C GLN A 214 9.69 -11.32 24.00
N GLY A 215 9.82 -10.91 22.73
CA GLY A 215 10.38 -9.61 22.37
C GLY A 215 9.44 -8.42 22.58
N PHE A 216 8.11 -8.61 22.63
CA PHE A 216 7.17 -7.47 22.78
C PHE A 216 7.26 -6.82 24.17
N GLY A 217 7.41 -7.61 25.22
CA GLY A 217 7.53 -7.08 26.59
C GLY A 217 8.77 -6.20 26.80
N SER A 218 9.88 -6.51 26.13
CA SER A 218 11.12 -5.72 26.21
C SER A 218 10.97 -4.35 25.52
N VAL A 219 10.26 -4.27 24.40
CA VAL A 219 10.03 -3.02 23.66
C VAL A 219 9.19 -2.02 24.49
N PHE A 220 8.19 -2.49 25.25
CA PHE A 220 7.40 -1.62 26.13
C PHE A 220 8.20 -1.09 27.33
N ARG A 221 9.28 -1.76 27.73
CA ARG A 221 10.16 -1.30 28.82
C ARG A 221 11.05 -0.11 28.41
N GLU A 222 11.20 0.18 27.12
CA GLU A 222 11.94 1.35 26.60
C GLU A 222 11.25 2.69 26.91
N GLY A 223 10.05 2.65 27.50
CA GLY A 223 9.40 3.82 28.08
C GLY A 223 8.19 4.38 27.31
N THR A 224 7.70 5.52 27.78
CA THR A 224 6.48 6.17 27.28
C THR A 224 6.57 6.62 25.82
N MET A 225 7.78 6.79 25.28
CA MET A 225 8.03 7.18 23.89
C MET A 225 7.55 6.14 22.91
N VAL A 226 7.78 4.87 23.20
CA VAL A 226 7.30 3.73 22.40
C VAL A 226 5.77 3.75 22.32
N ALA A 227 5.09 3.91 23.46
CA ALA A 227 3.63 3.98 23.50
C ALA A 227 3.08 5.16 22.69
N ARG A 228 3.69 6.34 22.83
CA ARG A 228 3.30 7.53 22.04
C ARG A 228 3.47 7.32 20.53
N TRP A 229 4.57 6.66 20.13
CA TRP A 229 4.81 6.35 18.72
C TRP A 229 3.81 5.34 18.18
N LEU A 230 3.42 4.33 18.96
CA LEU A 230 2.40 3.36 18.54
C LEU A 230 1.06 4.05 18.32
N VAL A 231 0.62 4.93 19.25
CA VAL A 231 -0.60 5.73 19.08
C VAL A 231 -0.49 6.63 17.84
N TYR A 232 0.66 7.30 17.67
CA TYR A 232 0.94 8.09 16.47
C TYR A 232 0.82 7.25 15.19
N THR A 233 1.39 6.04 15.17
CA THR A 233 1.32 5.13 14.02
C THR A 233 -0.11 4.68 13.76
N MET A 234 -0.88 4.33 14.78
CA MET A 234 -2.28 3.96 14.64
C MET A 234 -3.08 5.08 13.97
N ILE A 235 -3.00 6.30 14.46
CA ILE A 235 -3.75 7.45 13.94
C ILE A 235 -3.27 7.80 12.53
N SER A 236 -1.96 7.77 12.28
CA SER A 236 -1.37 8.12 10.98
C SER A 236 -1.71 7.14 9.86
N THR A 237 -2.09 5.90 10.19
CA THR A 237 -2.43 4.86 9.20
C THR A 237 -3.93 4.78 8.89
N VAL A 238 -4.80 5.47 9.63
CA VAL A 238 -6.25 5.51 9.37
C VAL A 238 -6.56 5.85 7.90
N PRO A 239 -5.94 6.87 7.26
CA PRO A 239 -6.21 7.19 5.86
C PRO A 239 -5.91 6.05 4.90
N MET A 240 -4.90 5.24 5.17
CA MET A 240 -4.54 4.11 4.32
C MET A 240 -5.69 3.09 4.23
N TYR A 241 -6.38 2.86 5.35
CA TYR A 241 -7.47 1.89 5.43
C TYR A 241 -8.83 2.44 5.01
N LEU A 242 -8.97 3.76 4.88
CA LEU A 242 -10.16 4.43 4.34
C LEU A 242 -9.99 4.91 2.90
N ALA A 243 -8.82 4.69 2.28
CA ALA A 243 -8.49 5.17 0.94
C ALA A 243 -9.48 4.67 -0.14
N PHE A 244 -10.10 3.50 0.04
CA PHE A 244 -11.07 2.95 -0.90
C PHE A 244 -12.37 3.77 -0.98
N TYR A 245 -12.66 4.64 -0.01
CA TYR A 245 -13.77 5.57 -0.08
C TYR A 245 -13.50 6.75 -1.03
N ILE A 246 -12.24 7.07 -1.35
CA ILE A 246 -11.91 8.18 -2.27
C ILE A 246 -12.48 7.95 -3.67
N PRO A 247 -12.15 6.85 -4.39
CA PRO A 247 -12.71 6.58 -5.70
C PRO A 247 -14.23 6.30 -5.63
N TYR A 248 -14.70 5.69 -4.55
CA TYR A 248 -16.12 5.46 -4.32
C TYR A 248 -16.89 6.78 -4.23
N TYR A 249 -16.38 7.75 -3.46
CA TYR A 249 -16.96 9.09 -3.34
C TYR A 249 -16.91 9.85 -4.68
N ALA A 250 -15.77 9.80 -5.36
CA ALA A 250 -15.62 10.46 -6.65
C ALA A 250 -16.67 9.97 -7.67
N LYS A 251 -16.96 8.66 -7.67
CA LYS A 251 -18.00 8.10 -8.55
C LYS A 251 -19.42 8.42 -8.05
N GLU A 252 -19.75 8.04 -6.83
CA GLU A 252 -21.16 8.06 -6.35
C GLU A 252 -21.67 9.48 -6.05
N ILE A 253 -20.79 10.36 -5.56
CA ILE A 253 -21.22 11.72 -5.12
C ILE A 253 -20.85 12.79 -6.16
N LYS A 254 -19.66 12.67 -6.80
CA LYS A 254 -19.21 13.66 -7.79
C LYS A 254 -19.52 13.25 -9.22
N GLY A 255 -19.99 12.03 -9.48
CA GLY A 255 -20.31 11.54 -10.80
C GLY A 255 -19.09 11.37 -11.73
N ALA A 256 -17.88 11.24 -11.16
CA ALA A 256 -16.65 11.10 -11.91
C ALA A 256 -16.70 9.91 -12.88
N ASP A 257 -16.26 10.13 -14.11
CA ASP A 257 -16.15 9.10 -15.11
C ASP A 257 -14.93 8.17 -14.90
N PRO A 258 -14.80 7.05 -15.65
CA PRO A 258 -13.66 6.15 -15.51
C PRO A 258 -12.32 6.85 -15.70
N TYR A 259 -12.20 7.79 -16.62
CA TYR A 259 -10.95 8.50 -16.91
C TYR A 259 -10.55 9.43 -15.78
N VAL A 260 -11.50 10.13 -15.17
CA VAL A 260 -11.24 10.99 -14.02
C VAL A 260 -10.69 10.16 -12.86
N ILE A 261 -11.33 9.03 -12.54
CA ILE A 261 -10.87 8.12 -11.47
C ILE A 261 -9.49 7.55 -11.80
N GLY A 262 -9.27 7.12 -13.06
CA GLY A 262 -7.97 6.64 -13.51
C GLY A 262 -6.88 7.70 -13.44
N LEU A 263 -7.18 8.95 -13.82
CA LEU A 263 -6.24 10.06 -13.74
C LEU A 263 -5.97 10.50 -12.31
N MET A 264 -6.95 10.47 -11.40
CA MET A 264 -6.74 10.70 -9.97
C MET A 264 -5.70 9.73 -9.39
N ASP A 265 -5.83 8.43 -9.68
CA ASP A 265 -4.89 7.41 -9.18
C ASP A 265 -3.52 7.52 -9.87
N SER A 266 -3.46 7.78 -11.18
CA SER A 266 -2.21 8.05 -11.90
C SER A 266 -1.49 9.29 -11.34
N ALA A 267 -2.21 10.36 -11.03
CA ALA A 267 -1.67 11.58 -10.43
C ALA A 267 -1.15 11.31 -9.00
N TYR A 268 -1.86 10.51 -8.20
CA TYR A 268 -1.40 10.03 -6.90
C TYR A 268 -0.05 9.32 -6.99
N TRP A 269 0.09 8.36 -7.93
CA TRP A 269 1.35 7.63 -8.11
C TRP A 269 2.43 8.52 -8.72
N ALA A 270 2.08 9.45 -9.62
CA ALA A 270 3.03 10.39 -10.20
C ALA A 270 3.67 11.27 -9.12
N SER A 271 2.88 11.89 -8.25
CA SER A 271 3.42 12.69 -7.14
C SER A 271 4.30 11.85 -6.21
N SER A 272 3.86 10.62 -5.88
CA SER A 272 4.62 9.71 -5.00
C SER A 272 5.95 9.30 -5.61
N VAL A 273 6.01 8.99 -6.92
CA VAL A 273 7.24 8.54 -7.60
C VAL A 273 8.20 9.69 -7.87
N PHE A 274 7.70 10.79 -8.44
CA PHE A 274 8.58 11.90 -8.85
C PHE A 274 9.06 12.76 -7.69
N LEU A 275 8.28 12.89 -6.63
CA LEU A 275 8.64 13.70 -5.46
C LEU A 275 9.34 12.89 -4.35
N ALA A 276 9.38 11.56 -4.42
CA ALA A 276 10.00 10.74 -3.38
C ALA A 276 11.46 11.12 -3.13
N LEU A 277 12.27 11.25 -4.19
CA LEU A 277 13.68 11.61 -4.06
C LEU A 277 13.89 13.05 -3.56
N PRO A 278 13.26 14.09 -4.14
CA PRO A 278 13.35 15.45 -3.58
C PRO A 278 12.92 15.55 -2.13
N VAL A 279 11.80 14.92 -1.78
CA VAL A 279 11.29 14.92 -0.39
C VAL A 279 12.23 14.18 0.55
N GLY A 280 12.83 13.06 0.14
CA GLY A 280 13.84 12.35 0.92
C GLY A 280 15.05 13.23 1.23
N VAL A 281 15.63 13.87 0.22
CA VAL A 281 16.78 14.80 0.40
C VAL A 281 16.42 15.99 1.31
N LEU A 282 15.21 16.55 1.14
CA LEU A 282 14.75 17.63 2.00
C LEU A 282 14.52 17.16 3.45
N ALA A 283 14.00 15.94 3.64
CA ALA A 283 13.78 15.34 4.95
C ALA A 283 15.10 15.12 5.70
N ASP A 284 16.14 14.66 5.01
CA ASP A 284 17.47 14.49 5.62
C ASP A 284 18.14 15.84 5.93
N ARG A 285 17.90 16.89 5.10
CA ARG A 285 18.50 18.22 5.31
C ARG A 285 17.78 19.05 6.37
N TYR A 286 16.45 19.09 6.36
CA TYR A 286 15.64 19.96 7.23
C TYR A 286 15.04 19.23 8.44
N GLY A 287 15.21 17.92 8.51
CA GLY A 287 14.71 17.06 9.58
C GLY A 287 13.36 16.41 9.21
N ARG A 288 13.30 15.10 9.44
CA ARG A 288 12.17 14.23 9.06
C ARG A 288 10.85 14.65 9.70
N LYS A 289 10.90 15.06 10.98
CA LYS A 289 9.71 15.51 11.72
C LYS A 289 9.08 16.76 11.08
N ARG A 290 9.91 17.76 10.69
CA ARG A 290 9.44 18.96 10.01
C ARG A 290 8.85 18.63 8.65
N MET A 291 9.47 17.68 7.94
CA MET A 291 8.97 17.26 6.63
C MET A 291 7.61 16.60 6.72
N VAL A 292 7.37 15.68 7.69
CA VAL A 292 6.04 15.11 7.92
C VAL A 292 5.01 16.20 8.24
N ALA A 293 5.38 17.19 9.06
CA ALA A 293 4.50 18.31 9.38
C ALA A 293 4.18 19.18 8.15
N LEU A 294 5.14 19.36 7.23
CA LEU A 294 4.95 20.11 5.98
C LEU A 294 4.07 19.36 4.97
N LEU A 295 4.23 18.04 4.84
CA LEU A 295 3.49 17.24 3.85
C LEU A 295 2.03 17.00 4.26
N THR A 296 1.73 16.96 5.56
CA THR A 296 0.38 16.66 6.06
C THR A 296 -0.68 17.68 5.62
N PRO A 297 -0.47 19.00 5.62
CA PRO A 297 -1.42 19.99 5.11
C PRO A 297 -1.79 19.79 3.63
N PHE A 298 -0.84 19.37 2.78
CA PHE A 298 -1.14 19.08 1.36
C PHE A 298 -2.08 17.89 1.21
N TYR A 299 -1.92 16.86 2.05
CA TYR A 299 -2.86 15.76 2.10
C TYR A 299 -4.23 16.20 2.61
N CYS A 300 -4.31 17.03 3.66
CA CYS A 300 -5.58 17.58 4.14
C CYS A 300 -6.25 18.44 3.07
N LEU A 301 -5.47 19.25 2.33
CA LEU A 301 -5.98 20.03 1.20
C LEU A 301 -6.54 19.11 0.09
N ALA A 302 -5.90 17.97 -0.18
CA ALA A 302 -6.43 16.98 -1.12
C ALA A 302 -7.84 16.51 -0.74
N LEU A 303 -8.07 16.22 0.54
CA LEU A 303 -9.38 15.78 1.03
C LEU A 303 -10.42 16.91 0.98
N VAL A 304 -10.03 18.14 1.30
CA VAL A 304 -10.91 19.32 1.15
C VAL A 304 -11.28 19.51 -0.32
N LEU A 305 -10.31 19.49 -1.23
CA LEU A 305 -10.56 19.63 -2.67
C LEU A 305 -11.45 18.50 -3.20
N LEU A 306 -11.30 17.28 -2.71
CA LEU A 306 -12.17 16.16 -3.09
C LEU A 306 -13.62 16.46 -2.71
N VAL A 307 -13.87 16.98 -1.51
CA VAL A 307 -15.23 17.28 -1.01
C VAL A 307 -15.84 18.48 -1.73
N VAL A 308 -15.10 19.58 -1.87
CA VAL A 308 -15.63 20.82 -2.46
C VAL A 308 -15.54 20.88 -3.98
N SER A 309 -14.97 19.85 -4.62
CA SER A 309 -14.68 19.82 -6.07
C SER A 309 -15.90 20.23 -6.90
N PRO A 310 -15.79 21.29 -7.72
CA PRO A 310 -16.84 21.70 -8.65
C PRO A 310 -16.73 21.04 -10.03
N ASN A 311 -15.59 20.40 -10.33
CA ASN A 311 -15.32 19.82 -11.65
C ASN A 311 -14.21 18.75 -11.59
N ASP A 312 -14.07 17.99 -12.68
CA ASP A 312 -13.14 16.87 -12.82
C ASP A 312 -11.67 17.28 -12.66
N ALA A 313 -11.29 18.47 -13.13
CA ALA A 313 -9.91 18.94 -13.02
C ALA A 313 -9.49 19.09 -11.54
N VAL A 314 -10.38 19.57 -10.68
CA VAL A 314 -10.12 19.69 -9.24
C VAL A 314 -10.04 18.30 -8.58
N LEU A 315 -10.80 17.30 -9.03
CA LEU A 315 -10.67 15.91 -8.58
C LEU A 315 -9.29 15.32 -8.91
N ILE A 316 -8.79 15.58 -10.13
CA ILE A 316 -7.45 15.12 -10.53
C ILE A 316 -6.37 15.80 -9.69
N VAL A 317 -6.49 17.10 -9.41
CA VAL A 317 -5.58 17.83 -8.51
C VAL A 317 -5.65 17.26 -7.09
N ALA A 318 -6.85 16.94 -6.60
CA ALA A 318 -7.01 16.26 -5.32
C ALA A 318 -6.29 14.91 -5.31
N GLY A 319 -6.37 14.13 -6.40
CA GLY A 319 -5.60 12.90 -6.58
C GLY A 319 -4.09 13.13 -6.50
N LEU A 320 -3.57 14.16 -7.18
CA LEU A 320 -2.16 14.54 -7.13
C LEU A 320 -1.70 14.86 -5.70
N LEU A 321 -2.45 15.69 -4.99
CA LEU A 321 -2.14 16.07 -3.62
C LEU A 321 -2.31 14.92 -2.62
N ASN A 322 -3.20 13.98 -2.90
CA ASN A 322 -3.36 12.76 -2.08
C ASN A 322 -2.06 11.93 -2.02
N GLY A 323 -1.21 11.96 -3.06
CA GLY A 323 0.09 11.29 -3.05
C GLY A 323 1.08 11.80 -2.00
N PHE A 324 0.88 13.00 -1.46
CA PHE A 324 1.66 13.52 -0.33
C PHE A 324 1.49 12.70 0.95
N PHE A 325 0.37 11.97 1.08
CA PHE A 325 0.19 10.99 2.16
C PHE A 325 1.28 9.91 2.12
N MET A 326 1.56 9.33 0.94
CA MET A 326 2.57 8.28 0.80
C MET A 326 3.98 8.82 1.10
N LEU A 327 4.30 10.03 0.62
CA LEU A 327 5.58 10.69 0.91
C LEU A 327 5.78 10.91 2.43
N GLY A 328 4.70 11.32 3.12
CA GLY A 328 4.68 11.44 4.58
C GLY A 328 4.87 10.09 5.28
N ALA A 329 4.24 9.02 4.79
CA ALA A 329 4.34 7.69 5.35
C ALA A 329 5.76 7.10 5.23
N ILE A 330 6.44 7.32 4.10
CA ILE A 330 7.85 6.91 3.89
C ILE A 330 8.76 7.64 4.90
N THR A 331 8.60 8.96 5.03
CA THR A 331 9.38 9.77 5.97
C THR A 331 9.14 9.34 7.43
N GLN A 332 7.89 9.04 7.78
CA GLN A 332 7.51 8.53 9.09
C GLN A 332 8.13 7.17 9.41
N ALA A 333 8.16 6.26 8.44
CA ALA A 333 8.77 4.94 8.64
C ALA A 333 10.25 5.05 9.02
N ALA A 334 10.98 5.98 8.44
CA ALA A 334 12.38 6.24 8.79
C ALA A 334 12.56 6.71 10.25
N ILE A 335 11.67 7.59 10.76
CA ILE A 335 11.70 8.02 12.16
C ILE A 335 11.45 6.82 13.09
N GLY A 336 10.50 5.96 12.76
CA GLY A 336 10.16 4.78 13.58
C GLY A 336 11.33 3.82 13.80
N LEU A 337 12.25 3.71 12.86
CA LEU A 337 13.42 2.84 12.96
C LEU A 337 14.51 3.41 13.88
N GLU A 338 14.50 4.70 14.17
CA GLU A 338 15.47 5.37 15.04
C GLU A 338 15.08 5.31 16.53
N LEU A 339 13.82 4.92 16.83
CA LEU A 339 13.28 4.94 18.19
C LEU A 339 13.72 3.76 19.05
N VAL A 340 14.24 2.69 18.46
CA VAL A 340 14.60 1.48 19.16
C VAL A 340 16.00 0.98 18.77
N PRO A 341 16.73 0.32 19.67
CA PRO A 341 18.00 -0.34 19.37
C PRO A 341 17.86 -1.34 18.21
N ARG A 342 18.96 -1.54 17.44
CA ARG A 342 18.96 -2.43 16.26
C ARG A 342 18.57 -3.86 16.60
N GLU A 343 18.89 -4.32 17.80
CA GLU A 343 18.58 -5.66 18.33
C GLU A 343 17.08 -5.90 18.51
N MET A 344 16.30 -4.83 18.69
CA MET A 344 14.85 -4.87 18.92
C MET A 344 14.00 -4.59 17.66
N LEU A 345 14.62 -4.30 16.50
CA LEU A 345 13.91 -3.93 15.27
C LEU A 345 12.87 -4.98 14.82
N GLY A 346 13.15 -6.27 15.04
CA GLY A 346 12.21 -7.34 14.71
C GLY A 346 10.93 -7.25 15.53
N SER A 347 11.05 -7.17 16.87
CA SER A 347 9.92 -7.03 17.80
C SER A 347 9.17 -5.72 17.60
N TRP A 348 9.92 -4.63 17.33
CA TRP A 348 9.39 -3.33 16.99
C TRP A 348 8.51 -3.34 15.74
N ASN A 349 9.00 -3.93 14.65
CA ASN A 349 8.23 -4.08 13.40
C ASN A 349 6.98 -4.95 13.60
N GLY A 350 7.10 -6.01 14.40
CA GLY A 350 5.95 -6.84 14.78
C GLY A 350 4.88 -6.04 15.53
N LEU A 351 5.27 -5.24 16.52
CA LEU A 351 4.37 -4.41 17.33
C LEU A 351 3.71 -3.30 16.47
N ASN A 352 4.48 -2.64 15.60
CA ASN A 352 3.92 -1.67 14.64
C ASN A 352 2.94 -2.34 13.67
N SER A 353 3.21 -3.56 13.24
CA SER A 353 2.31 -4.31 12.34
C SER A 353 1.00 -4.68 13.04
N LEU A 354 1.06 -5.11 14.29
CA LEU A 354 -0.14 -5.36 15.10
C LEU A 354 -0.96 -4.09 15.32
N SER A 355 -0.31 -2.97 15.65
CA SER A 355 -0.98 -1.68 15.84
C SER A 355 -1.71 -1.23 14.57
N ARG A 356 -1.05 -1.34 13.40
CA ARG A 356 -1.69 -1.08 12.10
C ARG A 356 -2.80 -2.06 11.79
N GLY A 357 -2.64 -3.33 12.18
CA GLY A 357 -3.67 -4.35 12.06
C GLY A 357 -4.95 -4.01 12.79
N LEU A 358 -4.87 -3.52 14.02
CA LEU A 358 -6.05 -3.07 14.77
C LEU A 358 -6.79 -1.93 14.03
N VAL A 359 -6.04 -0.99 13.46
CA VAL A 359 -6.64 0.10 12.66
C VAL A 359 -7.27 -0.44 11.38
N SER A 360 -6.65 -1.43 10.72
CA SER A 360 -7.20 -2.05 9.50
C SER A 360 -8.55 -2.74 9.74
N ILE A 361 -8.81 -3.15 10.97
CA ILE A 361 -10.09 -3.76 11.38
C ILE A 361 -11.12 -2.68 11.75
N ALA A 362 -10.73 -1.72 12.57
CA ALA A 362 -11.67 -0.75 13.12
C ALA A 362 -12.01 0.39 12.15
N ALA A 363 -11.02 0.95 11.45
CA ALA A 363 -11.22 2.15 10.64
C ALA A 363 -12.23 1.97 9.50
N PRO A 364 -12.21 0.87 8.70
CA PRO A 364 -13.19 0.70 7.63
C PRO A 364 -14.64 0.64 8.13
N VAL A 365 -14.88 -0.04 9.26
CA VAL A 365 -16.22 -0.12 9.88
C VAL A 365 -16.66 1.27 10.34
N ILE A 366 -15.81 1.99 11.06
CA ILE A 366 -16.09 3.37 11.50
C ILE A 366 -16.39 4.25 10.29
N GLY A 367 -15.59 4.17 9.22
CA GLY A 367 -15.81 4.92 7.99
C GLY A 367 -17.17 4.63 7.34
N GLY A 368 -17.58 3.35 7.30
CA GLY A 368 -18.89 2.93 6.79
C GLY A 368 -20.05 3.50 7.59
N PHE A 369 -19.96 3.44 8.92
CA PHE A 369 -20.99 4.03 9.79
C PHE A 369 -21.03 5.56 9.70
N VAL A 370 -19.87 6.24 9.65
CA VAL A 370 -19.80 7.70 9.46
C VAL A 370 -20.46 8.09 8.14
N TRP A 371 -20.16 7.35 7.05
CA TRP A 371 -20.78 7.57 5.75
C TRP A 371 -22.31 7.45 5.79
N ALA A 372 -22.81 6.39 6.43
CA ALA A 372 -24.24 6.10 6.46
C ALA A 372 -25.04 7.01 7.43
N SER A 373 -24.44 7.41 8.56
CA SER A 373 -25.16 8.14 9.62
C SER A 373 -25.00 9.65 9.53
N LEU A 374 -23.83 10.15 9.14
CA LEU A 374 -23.53 11.58 9.08
C LEU A 374 -23.51 12.12 7.65
N GLY A 375 -23.11 11.29 6.70
CA GLY A 375 -22.99 11.63 5.29
C GLY A 375 -21.59 11.33 4.71
N PRO A 376 -21.49 11.24 3.37
CA PRO A 376 -20.26 10.86 2.68
C PRO A 376 -19.06 11.77 2.96
N GLU A 377 -19.30 13.07 3.06
CA GLU A 377 -18.26 14.10 3.28
C GLU A 377 -17.59 13.96 4.64
N TYR A 378 -18.35 13.50 5.65
CA TYR A 378 -17.85 13.40 7.02
C TYR A 378 -16.76 12.35 7.19
N VAL A 379 -16.66 11.36 6.29
CA VAL A 379 -15.54 10.42 6.27
C VAL A 379 -14.22 11.18 6.02
N PHE A 380 -14.24 12.16 5.13
CA PHE A 380 -13.04 12.95 4.80
C PHE A 380 -12.73 14.00 5.87
N TYR A 381 -13.74 14.60 6.48
CA TYR A 381 -13.55 15.46 7.66
C TYR A 381 -12.99 14.69 8.85
N PHE A 382 -13.46 13.46 9.07
CA PHE A 382 -12.88 12.54 10.06
C PHE A 382 -11.41 12.24 9.75
N LEU A 383 -11.06 11.99 8.48
CA LEU A 383 -9.67 11.80 8.07
C LEU A 383 -8.82 13.04 8.36
N ILE A 384 -9.31 14.24 8.05
CA ILE A 384 -8.61 15.49 8.35
C ILE A 384 -8.40 15.63 9.88
N ALA A 385 -9.42 15.36 10.68
CA ALA A 385 -9.32 15.40 12.14
C ALA A 385 -8.22 14.43 12.65
N THR A 386 -8.16 13.22 12.12
CA THR A 386 -7.08 12.27 12.49
C THR A 386 -5.69 12.81 12.16
N GLN A 387 -5.53 13.54 11.04
CA GLN A 387 -4.24 14.16 10.68
C GLN A 387 -3.86 15.33 11.59
N VAL A 388 -4.83 16.11 12.04
CA VAL A 388 -4.60 17.18 13.03
C VAL A 388 -4.13 16.56 14.37
N VAL A 389 -4.82 15.52 14.84
CA VAL A 389 -4.41 14.78 16.06
C VAL A 389 -3.02 14.17 15.89
N LYS A 390 -2.74 13.56 14.71
CA LYS A 390 -1.41 13.05 14.37
C LYS A 390 -0.32 14.11 14.52
N LEU A 391 -0.54 15.31 14.01
CA LEU A 391 0.41 16.43 14.14
C LEU A 391 0.60 16.82 15.61
N GLY A 392 -0.49 16.90 16.38
CA GLY A 392 -0.41 17.17 17.82
C GLY A 392 0.49 16.16 18.56
N ILE A 393 0.30 14.87 18.30
CA ILE A 393 1.15 13.82 18.90
C ILE A 393 2.59 13.91 18.39
N LEU A 394 2.81 14.19 17.11
CA LEU A 394 4.14 14.35 16.55
C LEU A 394 4.94 15.43 17.28
N TRP A 395 4.29 16.54 17.66
CA TRP A 395 4.97 17.62 18.40
C TRP A 395 5.38 17.22 19.82
N THR A 396 4.72 16.25 20.44
CA THR A 396 5.11 15.73 21.78
C THR A 396 6.36 14.85 21.74
N ILE A 397 6.78 14.38 20.57
CA ILE A 397 7.99 13.56 20.41
C ILE A 397 9.21 14.49 20.29
N PRO A 398 10.24 14.32 21.13
CA PRO A 398 11.42 15.20 21.12
C PRO A 398 12.17 15.16 19.77
N SER A 399 12.64 16.31 19.31
CA SER A 399 13.42 16.42 18.06
C SER A 399 14.84 15.84 18.19
N SER A 400 15.33 15.60 19.38
CA SER A 400 16.63 14.94 19.61
C SER A 400 16.65 13.49 19.12
N VAL A 401 15.49 12.84 19.09
CA VAL A 401 15.33 11.45 18.61
C VAL A 401 15.14 11.37 17.08
N THR A 402 14.93 12.51 16.41
CA THR A 402 14.58 12.59 14.98
C THR A 402 15.63 13.35 14.16
N ARG A 403 16.79 13.66 14.74
CA ARG A 403 17.97 14.21 14.07
C ARG A 403 18.96 13.05 13.88
N GLY A 404 18.91 12.41 12.69
CA GLY A 404 19.99 11.58 12.21
C GLY A 404 21.11 12.45 11.64
#